data_43b972a0602be6f17c957e50f578c056
#
_entry.id   43b972a0602be6f17c957e50f578c056
#
_cell.length_a   1.000
_cell.length_b   1.000
_cell.length_c   1.000
_cell.angle_alpha   90.00
_cell.angle_beta   90.00
_cell.angle_gamma   90.00
#
_symmetry.space_group_name_H-M   'P 1'
#
loop_
_entity.id
_entity.type
_entity.pdbx_description
1 polymer ?
#
loop_
_entity_poly.entity_id
_entity_poly.type
_entity_poly.pdbx_seq_one_letter_code
_entity_poly.pdbx_strand_id
1 'polypeptide(L)'
;MAAYIVGMAINPIEYKKLSACTQPEETGCILAWRTYLEGYIPPFVQKESFKSIVTNPISWDVNKGEMDRFSNDGSVLYKFNKVITHVAGAINHEGVLWTKKPQFLGNFLFKTKNYHVADYNFYYLSIRKNAAVRTNAYFSNNKITTD
;
A
#
# COMPACT_ATOMS: atom_id res chain seq x y z
N MET A 1 4.12 -14.02 -9.74
CA MET A 1 3.11 -13.29 -8.93
C MET A 1 3.79 -12.42 -7.90
N ALA A 2 3.10 -11.45 -7.26
CA ALA A 2 3.62 -10.65 -6.14
C ALA A 2 2.75 -10.89 -4.89
N ALA A 3 3.34 -10.73 -3.69
CA ALA A 3 2.64 -10.91 -2.42
C ALA A 3 2.28 -9.53 -1.81
N TYR A 4 1.00 -9.27 -1.58
CA TYR A 4 0.49 -8.09 -0.89
C TYR A 4 0.31 -8.41 0.60
N ILE A 5 1.28 -8.04 1.42
CA ILE A 5 1.28 -8.31 2.87
C ILE A 5 1.00 -6.99 3.59
N VAL A 6 -0.27 -6.73 3.87
CA VAL A 6 -0.76 -5.45 4.36
C VAL A 6 -1.08 -5.52 5.85
N GLY A 7 -0.76 -4.46 6.59
CA GLY A 7 -1.02 -4.36 8.02
C GLY A 7 0.04 -5.01 8.92
N MET A 8 1.09 -5.60 8.35
CA MET A 8 2.17 -6.27 9.09
C MET A 8 3.52 -5.60 8.85
N ALA A 9 4.42 -5.73 9.84
CA ALA A 9 5.83 -5.39 9.66
C ALA A 9 6.53 -6.48 8.86
N ILE A 10 7.25 -6.10 7.80
CA ILE A 10 8.04 -7.02 6.98
C ILE A 10 9.49 -6.58 7.00
N ASN A 11 10.33 -7.40 7.62
CA ASN A 11 11.76 -7.16 7.62
C ASN A 11 12.35 -7.44 6.22
N PRO A 12 12.99 -6.47 5.56
CA PRO A 12 13.49 -6.62 4.20
C PRO A 12 14.58 -7.70 4.06
N ILE A 13 15.27 -8.07 5.13
CA ILE A 13 16.35 -9.09 5.12
C ILE A 13 15.88 -10.49 5.50
N GLU A 14 14.64 -10.66 5.96
CA GLU A 14 14.11 -11.95 6.43
C GLU A 14 13.89 -12.93 5.28
N TYR A 15 13.47 -12.44 4.14
CA TYR A 15 13.14 -13.25 2.98
C TYR A 15 14.27 -13.25 1.94
N LYS A 16 15.18 -14.22 2.05
CA LYS A 16 16.37 -14.33 1.16
C LYS A 16 16.05 -14.43 -0.33
N LYS A 17 14.85 -14.90 -0.70
CA LYS A 17 14.45 -15.13 -2.10
C LYS A 17 13.41 -14.14 -2.61
N LEU A 18 12.89 -13.25 -1.76
CA LEU A 18 11.83 -12.32 -2.11
C LEU A 18 12.24 -10.92 -1.66
N SER A 19 12.54 -10.04 -2.60
CA SER A 19 12.79 -8.63 -2.35
C SER A 19 11.49 -7.81 -2.27
N ALA A 20 11.57 -6.58 -1.78
CA ALA A 20 10.50 -5.61 -1.96
C ALA A 20 10.32 -5.29 -3.44
N CYS A 21 9.07 -5.18 -3.89
CA CYS A 21 8.78 -4.69 -5.24
C CYS A 21 9.17 -3.21 -5.35
N THR A 22 9.78 -2.83 -6.47
CA THR A 22 10.27 -1.47 -6.74
C THR A 22 9.48 -0.76 -7.83
N GLN A 23 8.78 -1.52 -8.68
CA GLN A 23 8.04 -1.00 -9.84
C GLN A 23 6.61 -1.58 -9.90
N PRO A 24 5.67 -0.88 -10.57
CA PRO A 24 4.26 -1.29 -10.63
C PRO A 24 3.99 -2.67 -11.23
N GLU A 25 4.78 -3.08 -12.22
CA GLU A 25 4.62 -4.35 -12.97
C GLU A 25 5.51 -5.48 -12.47
N GLU A 26 6.41 -5.23 -11.52
CA GLU A 26 7.35 -6.22 -11.02
C GLU A 26 6.65 -7.42 -10.38
N THR A 27 7.17 -8.62 -10.61
CA THR A 27 6.63 -9.88 -10.09
C THR A 27 7.70 -10.67 -9.34
N GLY A 28 7.30 -11.63 -8.48
CA GLY A 28 8.22 -12.39 -7.64
C GLY A 28 8.72 -11.61 -6.43
N CYS A 29 8.00 -10.61 -5.97
CA CYS A 29 8.42 -9.68 -4.92
C CYS A 29 7.30 -9.42 -3.89
N ILE A 30 7.61 -8.69 -2.83
CA ILE A 30 6.70 -8.38 -1.71
C ILE A 30 6.30 -6.90 -1.77
N LEU A 31 5.02 -6.64 -1.52
CA LEU A 31 4.45 -5.32 -1.28
C LEU A 31 3.89 -5.30 0.15
N ALA A 32 4.25 -4.29 0.92
CA ALA A 32 3.78 -4.16 2.29
C ALA A 32 3.58 -2.70 2.68
N TRP A 33 2.60 -2.42 3.53
CA TRP A 33 2.41 -1.13 4.18
C TRP A 33 1.53 -1.26 5.42
N ARG A 34 1.60 -0.26 6.29
CA ARG A 34 0.76 -0.06 7.48
C ARG A 34 0.44 1.43 7.56
N THR A 35 -0.83 1.80 7.43
CA THR A 35 -1.23 3.21 7.32
C THR A 35 -1.52 3.85 8.67
N TYR A 36 -0.93 5.02 8.89
CA TYR A 36 -1.13 5.86 10.07
C TYR A 36 -1.36 7.32 9.67
N LEU A 37 -1.89 8.11 10.61
CA LEU A 37 -1.98 9.56 10.45
C LEU A 37 -0.59 10.16 10.28
N GLU A 38 -0.42 11.07 9.33
CA GLU A 38 0.82 11.82 9.13
C GLU A 38 1.35 12.40 10.44
N GLY A 39 2.65 12.22 10.70
CA GLY A 39 3.31 12.61 11.93
C GLY A 39 3.09 11.67 13.12
N TYR A 40 2.37 10.57 12.97
CA TYR A 40 2.17 9.59 14.03
C TYR A 40 2.87 8.27 13.72
N ILE A 41 3.72 7.83 14.64
CA ILE A 41 4.34 6.50 14.66
C ILE A 41 3.93 5.82 15.99
N PRO A 42 3.25 4.68 15.96
CA PRO A 42 2.86 3.96 17.18
C PRO A 42 4.06 3.57 18.04
N PRO A 43 3.94 3.54 19.39
CA PRO A 43 5.05 3.18 20.27
C PRO A 43 5.63 1.78 20.01
N PHE A 44 4.84 0.83 19.54
CA PHE A 44 5.33 -0.51 19.20
C PHE A 44 6.17 -0.50 17.91
N VAL A 45 5.84 0.34 16.92
CA VAL A 45 6.62 0.53 15.70
C VAL A 45 7.97 1.19 16.02
N GLN A 46 7.98 2.17 16.94
CA GLN A 46 9.23 2.82 17.38
C GLN A 46 10.21 1.84 18.05
N LYS A 47 9.72 0.74 18.60
CA LYS A 47 10.53 -0.31 19.26
C LYS A 47 10.98 -1.41 18.30
N GLU A 48 10.56 -1.40 17.04
CA GLU A 48 10.99 -2.40 16.06
C GLU A 48 12.49 -2.24 15.79
N SER A 49 13.21 -3.36 15.73
CA SER A 49 14.66 -3.40 15.48
C SER A 49 15.04 -3.21 14.02
N PHE A 50 14.05 -3.07 13.13
CA PHE A 50 14.23 -2.88 11.69
C PHE A 50 13.18 -1.91 11.13
N LYS A 51 13.48 -1.32 9.99
CA LYS A 51 12.49 -0.56 9.20
C LYS A 51 11.77 -1.52 8.26
N SER A 52 10.43 -1.61 8.40
CA SER A 52 9.60 -2.46 7.55
C SER A 52 9.63 -1.99 6.09
N ILE A 53 9.43 -2.92 5.16
CA ILE A 53 9.10 -2.59 3.78
C ILE A 53 7.87 -1.67 3.76
N VAL A 54 7.92 -0.60 2.97
CA VAL A 54 6.79 0.30 2.72
C VAL A 54 6.64 0.51 1.22
N THR A 55 5.55 -0.01 0.69
CA THR A 55 5.13 0.24 -0.69
C THR A 55 4.08 1.33 -0.70
N ASN A 56 4.21 2.32 -1.58
CA ASN A 56 3.16 3.30 -1.80
C ASN A 56 2.03 2.67 -2.63
N PRO A 57 0.80 2.49 -2.07
CA PRO A 57 -0.28 1.75 -2.74
C PRO A 57 -1.03 2.60 -3.78
N ILE A 58 -0.50 3.76 -4.15
CA ILE A 58 -1.01 4.61 -5.23
C ILE A 58 -0.05 4.57 -6.41
N SER A 59 1.24 4.83 -6.19
CA SER A 59 2.24 4.85 -7.27
C SER A 59 2.79 3.48 -7.62
N TRP A 60 2.91 2.56 -6.63
CA TRP A 60 3.58 1.26 -6.74
C TRP A 60 5.06 1.35 -7.14
N ASP A 61 5.62 2.55 -7.05
CA ASP A 61 7.00 2.90 -7.42
C ASP A 61 7.74 3.45 -6.20
N VAL A 62 8.86 2.84 -5.83
CA VAL A 62 9.65 3.25 -4.65
C VAL A 62 10.26 4.64 -4.79
N ASN A 63 10.44 5.14 -6.03
CA ASN A 63 10.96 6.47 -6.29
C ASN A 63 9.91 7.59 -6.07
N LYS A 64 8.63 7.21 -5.95
CA LYS A 64 7.53 8.12 -5.69
C LYS A 64 7.05 7.95 -4.26
N GLY A 65 7.76 8.55 -3.31
CA GLY A 65 7.51 8.42 -1.88
C GLY A 65 6.22 9.09 -1.38
N GLU A 66 5.75 10.14 -2.07
CA GLU A 66 4.52 10.86 -1.72
C GLU A 66 3.56 10.92 -2.90
N MET A 67 2.30 10.57 -2.63
CA MET A 67 1.18 10.68 -3.58
C MET A 67 -0.01 11.36 -2.92
N ASP A 68 -0.53 12.40 -3.58
CA ASP A 68 -1.71 13.10 -3.13
C ASP A 68 -2.98 12.23 -3.26
N ARG A 69 -4.00 12.52 -2.46
CA ARG A 69 -5.29 11.81 -2.46
C ARG A 69 -6.02 11.87 -3.80
N PHE A 70 -5.80 12.90 -4.61
CA PHE A 70 -6.40 13.02 -5.93
C PHE A 70 -5.84 12.02 -6.94
N SER A 71 -4.67 11.46 -6.68
CA SER A 71 -4.06 10.37 -7.45
C SER A 71 -4.57 8.98 -7.05
N ASN A 72 -5.37 8.86 -5.98
CA ASN A 72 -5.95 7.61 -5.54
C ASN A 72 -7.16 7.24 -6.40
N ASP A 73 -7.14 6.09 -7.04
CA ASP A 73 -8.20 5.60 -7.95
C ASP A 73 -9.56 5.44 -7.24
N GLY A 74 -9.57 5.14 -5.93
CA GLY A 74 -10.78 5.09 -5.13
C GLY A 74 -10.76 4.09 -3.98
N SER A 75 -11.54 4.40 -2.98
CA SER A 75 -11.68 3.70 -1.71
C SER A 75 -13.08 3.08 -1.57
N VAL A 76 -13.20 2.04 -0.76
CA VAL A 76 -14.48 1.51 -0.28
C VAL A 76 -14.48 1.53 1.25
N LEU A 77 -15.51 2.09 1.88
CA LEU A 77 -15.55 2.25 3.33
C LEU A 77 -16.71 1.47 3.96
N TYR A 78 -17.89 2.09 4.03
CA TYR A 78 -19.05 1.49 4.72
C TYR A 78 -19.82 0.50 3.85
N LYS A 79 -19.76 0.69 2.52
CA LYS A 79 -20.45 -0.14 1.54
C LYS A 79 -19.46 -0.57 0.48
N PHE A 80 -19.19 -1.87 0.40
CA PHE A 80 -18.20 -2.42 -0.53
C PHE A 80 -18.60 -2.32 -2.01
N ASN A 81 -19.85 -2.00 -2.30
CA ASN A 81 -20.35 -1.71 -3.64
C ASN A 81 -20.37 -0.22 -3.99
N LYS A 82 -19.88 0.66 -3.08
CA LYS A 82 -19.81 2.10 -3.31
C LYS A 82 -18.38 2.61 -3.21
N VAL A 83 -17.83 3.02 -4.34
CA VAL A 83 -16.53 3.68 -4.41
C VAL A 83 -16.66 5.14 -3.98
N ILE A 84 -15.68 5.60 -3.21
CA ILE A 84 -15.51 6.99 -2.79
C ILE A 84 -14.13 7.42 -3.28
N THR A 85 -14.07 8.50 -4.07
CA THR A 85 -12.81 9.06 -4.60
C THR A 85 -12.15 10.02 -3.62
N HIS A 86 -10.85 10.22 -3.78
CA HIS A 86 -10.07 11.26 -3.07
C HIS A 86 -10.11 11.15 -1.53
N VAL A 87 -10.18 9.93 -1.00
CA VAL A 87 -10.26 9.70 0.46
C VAL A 87 -8.91 9.86 1.13
N ALA A 88 -7.87 9.19 0.64
CA ALA A 88 -6.56 9.12 1.27
C ALA A 88 -5.43 9.25 0.24
N GLY A 89 -4.41 10.03 0.57
CA GLY A 89 -3.10 10.00 -0.09
C GLY A 89 -2.19 8.95 0.54
N ALA A 90 -0.92 8.93 0.14
CA ALA A 90 0.07 7.97 0.64
C ALA A 90 1.46 8.61 0.69
N ILE A 91 2.11 8.56 1.85
CA ILE A 91 3.45 9.11 2.08
C ILE A 91 4.31 8.00 2.69
N ASN A 92 5.35 7.55 1.99
CA ASN A 92 6.28 6.58 2.54
C ASN A 92 7.13 7.23 3.63
N HIS A 93 7.15 6.64 4.83
CA HIS A 93 7.93 7.16 5.94
C HIS A 93 8.45 6.03 6.83
N GLU A 94 9.77 5.83 6.88
CA GLU A 94 10.52 5.03 7.87
C GLU A 94 9.82 3.75 8.40
N GLY A 95 9.37 2.87 7.52
CA GLY A 95 8.73 1.60 7.90
C GLY A 95 7.21 1.68 8.10
N VAL A 96 6.60 2.84 7.85
CA VAL A 96 5.14 3.06 7.88
C VAL A 96 4.67 3.86 6.67
N LEU A 97 3.40 3.75 6.35
CA LEU A 97 2.74 4.60 5.39
C LEU A 97 1.94 5.68 6.14
N TRP A 98 2.23 6.94 5.86
CA TRP A 98 1.43 8.03 6.38
C TRP A 98 0.35 8.47 5.39
N THR A 99 -0.77 8.92 5.92
CA THR A 99 -1.79 9.65 5.17
C THR A 99 -2.30 10.81 6.00
N LYS A 100 -2.63 11.92 5.34
CA LYS A 100 -3.38 13.02 5.95
C LYS A 100 -4.75 12.49 6.40
N LYS A 101 -5.46 13.23 7.26
CA LYS A 101 -6.78 12.82 7.72
C LYS A 101 -7.67 12.45 6.52
N PRO A 102 -8.17 11.20 6.43
CA PRO A 102 -8.96 10.75 5.31
C PRO A 102 -10.22 11.59 5.11
N GLN A 103 -10.57 11.88 3.86
CA GLN A 103 -11.68 12.77 3.48
C GLN A 103 -12.89 11.95 2.99
N PHE A 104 -13.93 11.87 3.83
CA PHE A 104 -15.20 11.22 3.50
C PHE A 104 -16.31 11.75 4.41
N LEU A 105 -17.56 11.52 4.04
CA LEU A 105 -18.71 11.93 4.86
C LEU A 105 -18.67 11.26 6.24
N GLY A 106 -18.67 12.03 7.31
CA GLY A 106 -18.58 11.53 8.70
C GLY A 106 -17.15 11.35 9.21
N ASN A 107 -16.12 11.78 8.50
CA ASN A 107 -14.71 11.67 8.92
C ASN A 107 -14.38 12.39 10.22
N PHE A 108 -15.24 13.31 10.69
CA PHE A 108 -15.11 13.99 11.98
C PHE A 108 -15.26 13.02 13.17
N LEU A 109 -15.97 11.92 12.97
CA LEU A 109 -16.10 10.83 13.96
C LEU A 109 -14.88 9.90 13.96
N PHE A 110 -14.07 9.93 12.91
CA PHE A 110 -12.90 9.09 12.74
C PHE A 110 -11.69 9.72 13.45
N LYS A 111 -11.62 9.53 14.77
CA LYS A 111 -10.64 10.18 15.65
C LYS A 111 -9.35 9.38 15.83
N THR A 112 -9.27 8.16 15.35
CA THR A 112 -8.08 7.32 15.46
C THR A 112 -6.91 7.90 14.66
N LYS A 113 -5.68 7.63 15.13
CA LYS A 113 -4.44 7.88 14.38
C LYS A 113 -3.92 6.61 13.70
N ASN A 114 -4.49 5.47 14.06
CA ASN A 114 -4.16 4.17 13.48
C ASN A 114 -5.20 3.83 12.39
N TYR A 115 -4.75 3.84 11.15
CA TYR A 115 -5.59 3.61 9.97
C TYR A 115 -5.35 2.24 9.34
N HIS A 116 -4.45 1.42 9.88
CA HIS A 116 -4.09 0.15 9.26
C HIS A 116 -5.27 -0.82 9.11
N VAL A 117 -6.31 -0.68 9.93
CA VAL A 117 -7.57 -1.45 9.76
C VAL A 117 -8.30 -1.16 8.44
N ALA A 118 -7.96 -0.05 7.80
CA ALA A 118 -8.52 0.38 6.51
C ALA A 118 -7.49 0.35 5.36
N ASP A 119 -6.35 -0.30 5.54
CA ASP A 119 -5.27 -0.35 4.56
C ASP A 119 -5.73 -0.81 3.16
N TYR A 120 -6.55 -1.87 3.09
CA TYR A 120 -7.14 -2.32 1.83
C TYR A 120 -8.25 -1.38 1.34
N ASN A 121 -9.04 -0.86 2.26
CA ASN A 121 -10.22 -0.07 1.96
C ASN A 121 -9.86 1.29 1.35
N PHE A 122 -8.82 1.95 1.88
CA PHE A 122 -8.39 3.25 1.38
C PHE A 122 -7.84 3.19 -0.05
N TYR A 123 -7.19 2.08 -0.43
CA TYR A 123 -6.51 1.94 -1.72
C TYR A 123 -7.14 0.86 -2.61
N TYR A 124 -8.42 0.56 -2.38
CA TYR A 124 -9.11 -0.59 -2.97
C TYR A 124 -9.02 -0.68 -4.50
N LEU A 125 -9.34 0.39 -5.23
CA LEU A 125 -9.27 0.37 -6.70
C LEU A 125 -7.83 0.38 -7.20
N SER A 126 -6.93 1.08 -6.51
CA SER A 126 -5.51 1.08 -6.85
C SER A 126 -4.89 -0.32 -6.70
N ILE A 127 -5.22 -1.05 -5.63
CA ILE A 127 -4.81 -2.45 -5.43
C ILE A 127 -5.33 -3.34 -6.56
N ARG A 128 -6.62 -3.24 -6.90
CA ARG A 128 -7.22 -4.04 -7.98
C ARG A 128 -6.55 -3.79 -9.33
N LYS A 129 -6.30 -2.54 -9.65
CA LYS A 129 -5.63 -2.12 -10.89
C LYS A 129 -4.18 -2.65 -10.94
N ASN A 130 -3.42 -2.49 -9.86
CA ASN A 130 -2.06 -3.00 -9.79
C ASN A 130 -1.98 -4.53 -9.84
N ALA A 131 -2.91 -5.24 -9.21
CA ALA A 131 -2.99 -6.70 -9.32
C ALA A 131 -3.19 -7.15 -10.77
N ALA A 132 -4.03 -6.46 -11.55
CA ALA A 132 -4.21 -6.73 -12.97
C ALA A 132 -2.95 -6.45 -13.79
N VAL A 133 -2.26 -5.32 -13.52
CA VAL A 133 -0.97 -4.97 -14.18
C VAL A 133 0.06 -6.06 -13.95
N ARG A 134 0.26 -6.51 -12.70
CA ARG A 134 1.23 -7.56 -12.34
C ARG A 134 0.85 -8.93 -12.91
N THR A 135 -0.44 -9.23 -12.99
CA THR A 135 -0.93 -10.47 -13.60
C THR A 135 -0.59 -10.49 -15.09
N ASN A 136 -0.84 -9.39 -15.80
CA ASN A 136 -0.51 -9.27 -17.22
C ASN A 136 1.00 -9.36 -17.47
N ALA A 137 1.80 -8.69 -16.63
CA ALA A 137 3.27 -8.75 -16.70
C ALA A 137 3.78 -10.19 -16.47
N TYR A 138 3.21 -10.90 -15.50
CA TYR A 138 3.56 -12.30 -15.25
C TYR A 138 3.32 -13.20 -16.47
N PHE A 139 2.16 -13.10 -17.10
CA PHE A 139 1.85 -13.91 -18.28
C PHE A 139 2.68 -13.51 -19.50
N SER A 140 2.96 -12.22 -19.67
CA SER A 140 3.82 -11.74 -20.78
C SER A 140 5.24 -12.29 -20.64
N ASN A 141 5.81 -12.25 -19.44
CA ASN A 141 7.17 -12.74 -19.19
C ASN A 141 7.30 -14.27 -19.29
N ASN A 142 6.22 -15.02 -19.06
CA ASN A 142 6.24 -16.49 -19.13
C ASN A 142 5.85 -17.05 -20.52
N LYS A 143 5.30 -16.23 -21.45
CA LYS A 143 5.08 -16.64 -22.84
C LYS A 143 6.35 -16.73 -23.67
N ILE A 144 7.43 -16.10 -23.24
CA ILE A 144 8.73 -16.06 -23.95
C ILE A 144 9.56 -17.35 -23.73
N THR A 145 9.14 -18.24 -22.83
CA THR A 145 9.89 -19.46 -22.46
C THR A 145 9.32 -20.76 -23.05
N THR A 146 8.42 -20.69 -24.04
CA THR A 146 7.79 -21.86 -24.67
C THR A 146 8.12 -22.03 -26.17
N ASP A 147 9.21 -21.41 -26.65
CA ASP A 147 9.77 -21.65 -27.98
C ASP A 147 11.09 -22.43 -27.91
#